data_99a64ba9457107eb2986687f975ce5d5
#
_entry.id   99a64ba9457107eb2986687f975ce5d5
#
_cell.length_a   1.000
_cell.length_b   1.000
_cell.length_c   1.000
_cell.angle_alpha   90.00
_cell.angle_beta   90.00
_cell.angle_gamma   90.00
#
_symmetry.space_group_name_H-M   'P 1'
#
loop_
_entity.id
_entity.type
_entity.pdbx_description
1 polymer ?
#
loop_
_entity_poly.entity_id
_entity_poly.type
_entity_poly.pdbx_seq_one_letter_code
_entity_poly.pdbx_strand_id
1 'polypeptide(L)'
;MSSTLITGSAGFIGMHCAERLLARGERVVGVDNLNAYYDVALKQARLARLAAHPNFSFARLDVADTAGLARLFEREQPARVLHLAAQAGVRYSIDQPDDYTDSNLLGFGNILQGCRAARVKHLVFASSSSVYGGNTKMPFAERDAVDHPISYYAATKKANEVMAHTYAHLYRIPVTGLRFFTVYGPWGRPDMAL
;
A
#
# COMPACT_ATOMS: atom_id res chain seq x y z
N MET A 1 3.90 7.36 -22.38
CA MET A 1 4.65 6.40 -21.54
C MET A 1 3.71 5.87 -20.46
N SER A 2 3.75 4.59 -20.15
CA SER A 2 2.93 4.02 -19.09
C SER A 2 3.46 4.48 -17.72
N SER A 3 2.56 4.92 -16.82
CA SER A 3 2.94 5.33 -15.46
C SER A 3 2.60 4.26 -14.43
N THR A 4 3.37 4.23 -13.34
CA THR A 4 3.08 3.44 -12.15
C THR A 4 2.69 4.39 -11.01
N LEU A 5 1.49 4.21 -10.44
CA LEU A 5 1.05 4.92 -9.25
C LEU A 5 1.52 4.14 -8.02
N ILE A 6 2.20 4.81 -7.09
CA ILE A 6 2.66 4.22 -5.83
C ILE A 6 2.02 4.97 -4.67
N THR A 7 1.14 4.33 -3.92
CA THR A 7 0.66 4.88 -2.65
C THR A 7 1.58 4.50 -1.51
N GLY A 8 1.71 5.36 -0.51
CA GLY A 8 2.71 5.17 0.55
C GLY A 8 4.14 5.46 0.04
N SER A 9 4.27 6.36 -0.94
CA SER A 9 5.55 6.66 -1.60
C SER A 9 6.57 7.34 -0.68
N ALA A 10 6.14 8.03 0.38
CA ALA A 10 7.00 8.57 1.43
C ALA A 10 7.32 7.53 2.53
N GLY A 11 6.74 6.34 2.44
CA GLY A 11 7.05 5.21 3.31
C GLY A 11 8.37 4.54 2.94
N PHE A 12 8.83 3.64 3.82
CA PHE A 12 10.10 2.90 3.63
C PHE A 12 10.10 2.10 2.32
N ILE A 13 9.15 1.18 2.18
CA ILE A 13 9.09 0.29 1.01
C ILE A 13 8.73 1.10 -0.25
N GLY A 14 7.79 2.07 -0.13
CA GLY A 14 7.34 2.88 -1.25
C GLY A 14 8.44 3.71 -1.88
N MET A 15 9.30 4.34 -1.06
CA MET A 15 10.46 5.09 -1.54
C MET A 15 11.41 4.19 -2.35
N HIS A 16 11.81 3.04 -1.81
CA HIS A 16 12.73 2.13 -2.50
C HIS A 16 12.15 1.57 -3.80
N CYS A 17 10.85 1.24 -3.81
CA CYS A 17 10.17 0.82 -5.04
C CYS A 17 10.17 1.94 -6.08
N ALA A 18 9.87 3.18 -5.66
CA ALA A 18 9.88 4.34 -6.54
C ALA A 18 11.27 4.58 -7.13
N GLU A 19 12.33 4.61 -6.31
CA GLU A 19 13.72 4.75 -6.78
C GLU A 19 14.06 3.68 -7.83
N ARG A 20 13.68 2.43 -7.57
CA ARG A 20 13.97 1.33 -8.49
C ARG A 20 13.26 1.46 -9.83
N LEU A 21 12.00 1.89 -9.83
CA LEU A 21 11.25 2.13 -11.07
C LEU A 21 11.78 3.35 -11.84
N LEU A 22 12.09 4.42 -11.13
CA LEU A 22 12.68 5.63 -11.72
C LEU A 22 14.04 5.35 -12.36
N ALA A 23 14.89 4.55 -11.70
CA ALA A 23 16.17 4.11 -12.27
C ALA A 23 16.03 3.28 -13.55
N ARG A 24 14.86 2.67 -13.80
CA ARG A 24 14.51 1.97 -15.04
C ARG A 24 13.90 2.90 -16.10
N GLY A 25 13.85 4.22 -15.83
CA GLY A 25 13.26 5.20 -16.75
C GLY A 25 11.72 5.24 -16.72
N GLU A 26 11.07 4.56 -15.77
CA GLU A 26 9.62 4.56 -15.67
C GLU A 26 9.09 5.88 -15.08
N ARG A 27 7.89 6.30 -15.50
CA ARG A 27 7.19 7.42 -14.85
C ARG A 27 6.50 6.93 -13.59
N VAL A 28 6.74 7.60 -12.46
CA VAL A 28 6.16 7.27 -11.15
C VAL A 28 5.33 8.43 -10.62
N VAL A 29 4.10 8.13 -10.24
CA VAL A 29 3.21 9.05 -9.51
C VAL A 29 3.15 8.58 -8.07
N GLY A 30 3.77 9.32 -7.15
CA GLY A 30 3.77 9.02 -5.73
C GLY A 30 2.55 9.65 -5.02
N VAL A 31 1.95 8.91 -4.10
CA VAL A 31 0.86 9.38 -3.22
C VAL A 31 1.21 9.08 -1.78
N ASP A 32 1.07 10.05 -0.89
CA ASP A 32 1.20 9.89 0.55
C ASP A 32 0.48 11.04 1.27
N ASN A 33 -0.13 10.79 2.42
CA ASN A 33 -0.77 11.86 3.22
C ASN A 33 0.21 12.56 4.17
N LEU A 34 1.40 11.98 4.38
CA LEU A 34 2.42 12.44 5.32
C LEU A 34 1.88 12.53 6.76
N ASN A 35 1.08 11.54 7.18
CA ASN A 35 0.55 11.50 8.54
C ASN A 35 1.68 11.46 9.59
N ALA A 36 1.35 11.87 10.81
CA ALA A 36 2.29 12.00 11.92
C ALA A 36 2.41 10.72 12.77
N TYR A 37 2.09 9.55 12.23
CA TYR A 37 2.24 8.27 12.94
C TYR A 37 3.67 8.03 13.43
N TYR A 38 4.66 8.47 12.66
CA TYR A 38 6.05 8.61 13.07
C TYR A 38 6.62 9.91 12.48
N ASP A 39 7.87 10.25 12.81
CA ASP A 39 8.49 11.52 12.43
C ASP A 39 8.30 11.85 10.93
N VAL A 40 7.58 12.94 10.68
CA VAL A 40 7.29 13.44 9.33
C VAL A 40 8.56 13.88 8.61
N ALA A 41 9.59 14.33 9.33
CA ALA A 41 10.86 14.72 8.71
C ALA A 41 11.51 13.54 7.96
N LEU A 42 11.38 12.32 8.47
CA LEU A 42 11.86 11.12 7.77
C LEU A 42 11.09 10.87 6.47
N LYS A 43 9.76 11.10 6.46
CA LYS A 43 8.94 10.99 5.24
C LYS A 43 9.34 12.04 4.20
N GLN A 44 9.56 13.29 4.65
CA GLN A 44 10.02 14.39 3.79
C GLN A 44 11.40 14.12 3.20
N ALA A 45 12.34 13.60 4.00
CA ALA A 45 13.67 13.23 3.53
C ALA A 45 13.63 12.13 2.45
N ARG A 46 12.76 11.14 2.60
CA ARG A 46 12.53 10.12 1.56
C ARG A 46 11.96 10.74 0.28
N LEU A 47 10.98 11.64 0.38
CA LEU A 47 10.41 12.32 -0.78
C LEU A 47 11.43 13.22 -1.48
N ALA A 48 12.31 13.92 -0.75
CA ALA A 48 13.35 14.75 -1.33
C ALA A 48 14.27 13.95 -2.27
N ARG A 49 14.56 12.69 -1.94
CA ARG A 49 15.33 11.79 -2.81
C ARG A 49 14.60 11.50 -4.14
N LEU A 50 13.28 11.32 -4.07
CA LEU A 50 12.46 11.03 -5.26
C LEU A 50 12.23 12.29 -6.11
N ALA A 51 12.00 13.43 -5.48
CA ALA A 51 11.68 14.71 -6.14
C ALA A 51 12.81 15.22 -7.07
N ALA A 52 14.05 14.78 -6.84
CA ALA A 52 15.16 15.09 -7.73
C ALA A 52 15.06 14.40 -9.11
N HIS A 53 14.16 13.42 -9.25
CA HIS A 53 14.04 12.65 -10.48
C HIS A 53 13.00 13.25 -11.43
N PRO A 54 13.32 13.54 -12.70
CA PRO A 54 12.40 14.21 -13.63
C PRO A 54 11.13 13.43 -13.95
N ASN A 55 11.15 12.11 -13.82
CA ASN A 55 10.01 11.22 -14.08
C ASN A 55 9.15 10.96 -12.82
N PHE A 56 9.43 11.65 -11.71
CA PHE A 56 8.65 11.54 -10.47
C PHE A 56 7.69 12.73 -10.34
N SER A 57 6.44 12.43 -9.98
CA SER A 57 5.49 13.45 -9.52
C SER A 57 4.86 12.99 -8.20
N PHE A 58 4.52 13.95 -7.34
CA PHE A 58 3.96 13.67 -6.02
C PHE A 58 2.60 14.34 -5.83
N ALA A 59 1.66 13.59 -5.27
CA ALA A 59 0.37 14.09 -4.80
C ALA A 59 0.26 13.85 -3.29
N ARG A 60 0.17 14.92 -2.51
CA ARG A 60 -0.17 14.81 -1.08
C ARG A 60 -1.67 14.56 -0.97
N LEU A 61 -2.04 13.31 -0.71
CA LEU A 61 -3.43 12.87 -0.71
C LEU A 61 -3.60 11.69 0.25
N ASP A 62 -4.71 11.67 0.98
CA ASP A 62 -5.12 10.52 1.77
C ASP A 62 -5.87 9.51 0.87
N VAL A 63 -5.55 8.23 1.02
CA VAL A 63 -6.24 7.17 0.27
C VAL A 63 -7.71 7.03 0.68
N ALA A 64 -8.09 7.51 1.86
CA ALA A 64 -9.47 7.60 2.32
C ALA A 64 -10.25 8.77 1.67
N ASP A 65 -9.59 9.75 1.03
CA ASP A 65 -10.25 10.80 0.25
C ASP A 65 -10.75 10.22 -1.09
N THR A 66 -11.98 9.72 -1.07
CA THR A 66 -12.61 9.07 -2.24
C THR A 66 -12.65 9.98 -3.47
N ALA A 67 -13.03 11.26 -3.30
CA ALA A 67 -13.14 12.18 -4.41
C ALA A 67 -11.77 12.60 -4.96
N GLY A 68 -10.82 12.87 -4.07
CA GLY A 68 -9.45 13.22 -4.44
C GLY A 68 -8.76 12.08 -5.20
N LEU A 69 -8.92 10.85 -4.71
CA LEU A 69 -8.33 9.68 -5.35
C LEU A 69 -8.97 9.38 -6.73
N ALA A 70 -10.30 9.52 -6.85
CA ALA A 70 -10.97 9.37 -8.14
C ALA A 70 -10.43 10.36 -9.18
N ARG A 71 -10.32 11.65 -8.83
CA ARG A 71 -9.73 12.68 -9.71
C ARG A 71 -8.27 12.37 -10.07
N LEU A 72 -7.50 11.84 -9.13
CA LEU A 72 -6.11 11.45 -9.39
C LEU A 72 -6.04 10.33 -10.43
N PHE A 73 -6.84 9.28 -10.28
CA PHE A 73 -6.89 8.17 -11.25
C PHE A 73 -7.36 8.63 -12.63
N GLU A 74 -8.36 9.51 -12.68
CA GLU A 74 -8.86 10.09 -13.94
C GLU A 74 -7.78 10.89 -14.67
N ARG A 75 -7.02 11.71 -13.94
CA ARG A 75 -5.95 12.54 -14.51
C ARG A 75 -4.73 11.73 -14.95
N GLU A 76 -4.29 10.81 -14.11
CA GLU A 76 -3.01 10.12 -14.29
C GLU A 76 -3.11 8.85 -15.15
N GLN A 77 -4.29 8.22 -15.23
CA GLN A 77 -4.56 6.98 -15.99
C GLN A 77 -3.42 5.95 -15.80
N PRO A 78 -3.09 5.55 -14.56
CA PRO A 78 -1.92 4.71 -14.32
C PRO A 78 -2.10 3.33 -14.96
N ALA A 79 -1.05 2.83 -15.60
CA ALA A 79 -1.06 1.49 -16.17
C ALA A 79 -0.89 0.41 -15.07
N ARG A 80 -0.20 0.73 -13.99
CA ARG A 80 0.05 -0.15 -12.84
C ARG A 80 -0.13 0.62 -11.54
N VAL A 81 -0.55 -0.10 -10.51
CA VAL A 81 -0.67 0.43 -9.15
C VAL A 81 0.12 -0.45 -8.19
N LEU A 82 0.98 0.19 -7.39
CA LEU A 82 1.66 -0.41 -6.26
C LEU A 82 1.09 0.24 -4.98
N HIS A 83 0.17 -0.46 -4.33
CA HIS A 83 -0.52 0.06 -3.15
C HIS A 83 0.18 -0.38 -1.86
N LEU A 84 0.93 0.55 -1.28
CA LEU A 84 1.71 0.35 -0.05
C LEU A 84 1.26 1.26 1.09
N ALA A 85 0.37 2.23 0.81
CA ALA A 85 -0.25 3.05 1.85
C ALA A 85 -1.13 2.19 2.74
N ALA A 86 -0.94 2.30 4.03
CA ALA A 86 -1.77 1.65 5.04
C ALA A 86 -1.43 2.23 6.41
N GLN A 87 -2.39 2.20 7.33
CA GLN A 87 -2.05 2.25 8.73
C GLN A 87 -1.45 0.90 9.13
N ALA A 88 -0.22 0.90 9.61
CA ALA A 88 0.54 -0.29 9.97
C ALA A 88 0.79 -0.35 11.47
N GLY A 89 1.18 -1.53 11.98
CA GLY A 89 1.43 -1.77 13.39
C GLY A 89 0.30 -2.55 14.05
N VAL A 90 0.61 -3.73 14.61
CA VAL A 90 -0.39 -4.60 15.26
C VAL A 90 -0.90 -3.97 16.54
N ARG A 91 0.00 -3.43 17.40
CA ARG A 91 -0.35 -2.87 18.71
C ARG A 91 -1.21 -1.62 18.58
N TYR A 92 -0.84 -0.69 17.73
CA TYR A 92 -1.57 0.54 17.51
C TYR A 92 -3.02 0.30 17.04
N SER A 93 -3.29 -0.83 16.36
CA SER A 93 -4.65 -1.19 15.93
C SER A 93 -5.61 -1.56 17.08
N ILE A 94 -5.08 -1.76 18.29
CA ILE A 94 -5.89 -1.99 19.49
C ILE A 94 -6.43 -0.67 20.02
N ASP A 95 -5.59 0.37 20.00
CA ASP A 95 -5.89 1.66 20.60
C ASP A 95 -6.59 2.61 19.62
N GLN A 96 -6.31 2.50 18.31
CA GLN A 96 -6.82 3.38 17.27
C GLN A 96 -7.39 2.57 16.08
N PRO A 97 -8.46 1.78 16.25
CA PRO A 97 -9.02 0.94 15.18
C PRO A 97 -9.60 1.74 14.00
N ASP A 98 -10.08 2.96 14.24
CA ASP A 98 -10.69 3.81 13.21
C ASP A 98 -9.66 4.20 12.14
N ASP A 99 -8.41 4.50 12.50
CA ASP A 99 -7.33 4.79 11.56
C ASP A 99 -7.13 3.63 10.56
N TYR A 100 -7.34 2.39 11.03
CA TYR A 100 -7.21 1.19 10.18
C TYR A 100 -8.44 0.98 9.31
N THR A 101 -9.62 1.30 9.82
CA THR A 101 -10.86 1.27 9.03
C THR A 101 -10.76 2.24 7.85
N ASP A 102 -10.37 3.48 8.12
CA ASP A 102 -10.27 4.51 7.10
C ASP A 102 -9.16 4.20 6.08
N SER A 103 -7.94 3.98 6.56
CA SER A 103 -6.81 3.76 5.65
C SER A 103 -6.84 2.41 4.95
N ASN A 104 -7.13 1.32 5.68
CA ASN A 104 -6.95 -0.03 5.17
C ASN A 104 -8.21 -0.60 4.50
N LEU A 105 -9.42 -0.19 4.91
CA LEU A 105 -10.65 -0.69 4.31
C LEU A 105 -11.23 0.32 3.32
N LEU A 106 -11.58 1.52 3.75
CA LEU A 106 -12.10 2.56 2.85
C LEU A 106 -11.05 2.94 1.80
N GLY A 107 -9.82 3.23 2.23
CA GLY A 107 -8.71 3.58 1.34
C GLY A 107 -8.43 2.50 0.31
N PHE A 108 -8.40 1.22 0.71
CA PHE A 108 -8.21 0.12 -0.23
C PHE A 108 -9.38 -0.03 -1.20
N GLY A 109 -10.62 0.16 -0.73
CA GLY A 109 -11.81 0.19 -1.59
C GLY A 109 -11.71 1.27 -2.68
N ASN A 110 -11.25 2.46 -2.32
CA ASN A 110 -11.01 3.56 -3.25
C ASN A 110 -9.94 3.21 -4.30
N ILE A 111 -8.85 2.54 -3.89
CA ILE A 111 -7.81 2.05 -4.81
C ILE A 111 -8.40 1.04 -5.80
N LEU A 112 -9.19 0.09 -5.34
CA LEU A 112 -9.83 -0.90 -6.20
C LEU A 112 -10.78 -0.25 -7.22
N GLN A 113 -11.58 0.74 -6.81
CA GLN A 113 -12.44 1.50 -7.71
C GLN A 113 -11.64 2.30 -8.74
N GLY A 114 -10.56 2.97 -8.31
CA GLY A 114 -9.65 3.68 -9.20
C GLY A 114 -9.00 2.72 -10.22
N CYS A 115 -8.54 1.55 -9.79
CA CYS A 115 -7.99 0.52 -10.67
C CYS A 115 -8.99 0.05 -11.71
N ARG A 116 -10.25 -0.14 -11.30
CA ARG A 116 -11.34 -0.51 -12.21
C ARG A 116 -11.60 0.61 -13.23
N ALA A 117 -11.75 1.86 -12.79
CA ALA A 117 -12.05 2.99 -13.65
C ALA A 117 -10.95 3.24 -14.69
N ALA A 118 -9.68 3.21 -14.28
CA ALA A 118 -8.51 3.40 -15.15
C ALA A 118 -8.12 2.13 -15.93
N ARG A 119 -8.80 0.99 -15.74
CA ARG A 119 -8.48 -0.31 -16.38
C ARG A 119 -7.01 -0.67 -16.22
N VAL A 120 -6.49 -0.57 -15.00
CA VAL A 120 -5.08 -0.86 -14.73
C VAL A 120 -4.71 -2.28 -15.16
N LYS A 121 -3.49 -2.43 -15.67
CA LYS A 121 -2.97 -3.72 -16.14
C LYS A 121 -2.54 -4.64 -15.00
N HIS A 122 -2.24 -4.09 -13.84
CA HIS A 122 -1.85 -4.86 -12.66
C HIS A 122 -1.93 -4.00 -11.39
N LEU A 123 -2.56 -4.53 -10.36
CA LEU A 123 -2.51 -4.04 -8.99
C LEU A 123 -1.63 -4.97 -8.15
N VAL A 124 -0.57 -4.43 -7.56
CA VAL A 124 0.20 -5.09 -6.51
C VAL A 124 -0.09 -4.39 -5.19
N PHE A 125 -0.40 -5.12 -4.13
CA PHE A 125 -0.71 -4.51 -2.84
C PHE A 125 -0.04 -5.22 -1.66
N ALA A 126 0.22 -4.45 -0.60
CA ALA A 126 0.78 -4.95 0.64
C ALA A 126 -0.29 -5.64 1.49
N SER A 127 -0.26 -6.97 1.55
CA SER A 127 -0.83 -7.75 2.64
C SER A 127 0.21 -7.88 3.77
N SER A 128 0.07 -8.82 4.67
CA SER A 128 0.96 -8.98 5.83
C SER A 128 1.02 -10.43 6.28
N SER A 129 2.16 -10.87 6.80
CA SER A 129 2.27 -12.15 7.51
C SER A 129 1.34 -12.24 8.72
N SER A 130 0.88 -11.11 9.26
CA SER A 130 -0.12 -11.09 10.35
C SER A 130 -1.44 -11.78 9.99
N VAL A 131 -1.76 -11.98 8.70
CA VAL A 131 -2.97 -12.71 8.27
C VAL A 131 -2.92 -14.18 8.66
N TYR A 132 -1.72 -14.76 8.87
CA TYR A 132 -1.59 -16.14 9.35
C TYR A 132 -2.12 -16.32 10.78
N GLY A 133 -2.26 -15.22 11.54
CA GLY A 133 -2.93 -15.23 12.84
C GLY A 133 -2.30 -16.22 13.82
N GLY A 134 -3.13 -17.08 14.39
CA GLY A 134 -2.73 -18.11 15.35
C GLY A 134 -2.19 -19.41 14.75
N ASN A 135 -1.85 -19.48 13.47
CA ASN A 135 -1.28 -20.68 12.86
C ASN A 135 0.02 -21.08 13.56
N THR A 136 0.13 -22.35 13.91
CA THR A 136 1.32 -22.93 14.57
C THR A 136 2.23 -23.68 13.61
N LYS A 137 1.73 -24.01 12.41
CA LYS A 137 2.51 -24.66 11.36
C LYS A 137 3.65 -23.75 10.87
N MET A 138 4.86 -24.29 10.83
CA MET A 138 6.04 -23.62 10.27
C MET A 138 6.74 -24.53 9.26
N PRO A 139 7.26 -23.96 8.15
CA PRO A 139 7.09 -22.58 7.68
C PRO A 139 5.67 -22.30 7.19
N PHE A 140 5.24 -21.04 7.24
CA PHE A 140 3.99 -20.62 6.60
C PHE A 140 4.05 -20.80 5.08
N ALA A 141 2.90 -21.07 4.48
CA ALA A 141 2.75 -21.16 3.03
C ALA A 141 1.53 -20.33 2.58
N GLU A 142 1.54 -19.86 1.33
CA GLU A 142 0.47 -19.02 0.76
C GLU A 142 -0.88 -19.72 0.78
N ARG A 143 -0.91 -21.07 0.70
CA ARG A 143 -2.11 -21.90 0.74
C ARG A 143 -2.65 -22.17 2.15
N ASP A 144 -1.91 -21.78 3.20
CA ASP A 144 -2.38 -22.01 4.57
C ASP A 144 -3.62 -21.14 4.83
N ALA A 145 -4.59 -21.69 5.59
CA ALA A 145 -5.79 -20.96 5.96
C ALA A 145 -5.43 -19.73 6.81
N VAL A 146 -6.08 -18.62 6.53
CA VAL A 146 -5.85 -17.31 7.18
C VAL A 146 -7.17 -16.71 7.69
N ASP A 147 -8.06 -17.55 8.20
CA ASP A 147 -9.43 -17.17 8.55
C ASP A 147 -9.58 -16.72 10.00
N HIS A 148 -8.51 -16.80 10.80
CA HIS A 148 -8.51 -16.45 12.22
C HIS A 148 -7.42 -15.40 12.54
N PRO A 149 -7.56 -14.15 12.02
CA PRO A 149 -6.65 -13.07 12.38
C PRO A 149 -6.80 -12.75 13.88
N ILE A 150 -5.67 -12.46 14.53
CA ILE A 150 -5.62 -12.19 16.00
C ILE A 150 -5.40 -10.73 16.33
N SER A 151 -5.51 -9.82 15.36
CA SER A 151 -5.48 -8.37 15.56
C SER A 151 -6.37 -7.67 14.55
N TYR A 152 -6.83 -6.45 14.89
CA TYR A 152 -7.64 -5.65 13.96
C TYR A 152 -6.86 -5.32 12.67
N TYR A 153 -5.57 -4.99 12.80
CA TYR A 153 -4.68 -4.85 11.63
C TYR A 153 -4.69 -6.08 10.73
N ALA A 154 -4.52 -7.27 11.31
CA ALA A 154 -4.53 -8.52 10.54
C ALA A 154 -5.89 -8.74 9.85
N ALA A 155 -7.00 -8.44 10.55
CA ALA A 155 -8.34 -8.53 9.98
C ALA A 155 -8.51 -7.59 8.78
N THR A 156 -8.03 -6.34 8.85
CA THR A 156 -8.09 -5.42 7.70
C THR A 156 -7.25 -5.90 6.53
N LYS A 157 -6.07 -6.50 6.77
CA LYS A 157 -5.23 -7.06 5.70
C LYS A 157 -5.85 -8.31 5.07
N LYS A 158 -6.47 -9.18 5.86
CA LYS A 158 -7.26 -10.29 5.32
C LYS A 158 -8.45 -9.79 4.48
N ALA A 159 -9.15 -8.76 4.96
CA ALA A 159 -10.23 -8.15 4.19
C ALA A 159 -9.73 -7.62 2.84
N ASN A 160 -8.55 -7.00 2.79
CA ASN A 160 -7.95 -6.55 1.52
C ASN A 160 -7.73 -7.72 0.54
N GLU A 161 -7.25 -8.88 1.00
CA GLU A 161 -7.08 -10.06 0.14
C GLU A 161 -8.41 -10.51 -0.46
N VAL A 162 -9.48 -10.56 0.35
CA VAL A 162 -10.83 -10.96 -0.10
C VAL A 162 -11.42 -9.93 -1.06
N MET A 163 -11.31 -8.63 -0.76
CA MET A 163 -11.77 -7.54 -1.63
C MET A 163 -11.04 -7.59 -2.99
N ALA A 164 -9.71 -7.74 -2.97
CA ALA A 164 -8.91 -7.83 -4.19
C ALA A 164 -9.30 -9.04 -5.05
N HIS A 165 -9.52 -10.20 -4.42
CA HIS A 165 -10.00 -11.41 -5.12
C HIS A 165 -11.34 -11.15 -5.81
N THR A 166 -12.29 -10.50 -5.12
CA THR A 166 -13.60 -10.16 -5.70
C THR A 166 -13.46 -9.27 -6.95
N TYR A 167 -12.60 -8.25 -6.89
CA TYR A 167 -12.37 -7.37 -8.04
C TYR A 167 -11.65 -8.07 -9.19
N ALA A 168 -10.69 -8.94 -8.89
CA ALA A 168 -10.04 -9.78 -9.89
C ALA A 168 -11.07 -10.68 -10.61
N HIS A 169 -11.98 -11.29 -9.86
CA HIS A 169 -13.02 -12.15 -10.42
C HIS A 169 -14.02 -11.37 -11.28
N LEU A 170 -14.61 -10.30 -10.73
CA LEU A 170 -15.70 -9.57 -11.37
C LEU A 170 -15.22 -8.69 -12.54
N TYR A 171 -14.08 -8.02 -12.37
CA TYR A 171 -13.62 -6.99 -13.31
C TYR A 171 -12.36 -7.39 -14.07
N ARG A 172 -11.87 -8.62 -13.86
CA ARG A 172 -10.68 -9.17 -14.54
C ARG A 172 -9.43 -8.30 -14.36
N ILE A 173 -9.32 -7.63 -13.21
CA ILE A 173 -8.13 -6.87 -12.86
C ILE A 173 -7.07 -7.85 -12.35
N PRO A 174 -5.88 -7.94 -12.99
CA PRO A 174 -4.79 -8.74 -12.45
C PRO A 174 -4.33 -8.16 -11.10
N VAL A 175 -4.33 -8.99 -10.06
CA VAL A 175 -3.92 -8.57 -8.71
C VAL A 175 -2.87 -9.51 -8.13
N THR A 176 -1.95 -8.94 -7.34
CA THR A 176 -0.98 -9.69 -6.53
C THR A 176 -0.93 -9.10 -5.13
N GLY A 177 -1.31 -9.88 -4.13
CA GLY A 177 -1.14 -9.53 -2.72
C GLY A 177 0.17 -10.09 -2.18
N LEU A 178 0.96 -9.26 -1.49
CA LEU A 178 2.25 -9.64 -0.93
C LEU A 178 2.14 -9.70 0.60
N ARG A 179 2.23 -10.89 1.18
CA ARG A 179 2.24 -11.08 2.64
C ARG A 179 3.62 -10.77 3.19
N PHE A 180 3.91 -9.48 3.38
CA PHE A 180 5.20 -9.07 3.94
C PHE A 180 5.39 -9.59 5.36
N PHE A 181 6.57 -10.14 5.62
CA PHE A 181 7.13 -10.33 6.94
C PHE A 181 7.85 -9.05 7.39
N THR A 182 8.70 -9.10 8.41
CA THR A 182 9.47 -7.94 8.85
C THR A 182 10.44 -7.52 7.76
N VAL A 183 10.20 -6.34 7.18
CA VAL A 183 11.08 -5.73 6.17
C VAL A 183 12.02 -4.77 6.88
N TYR A 184 13.32 -4.90 6.65
CA TYR A 184 14.35 -4.07 7.25
C TYR A 184 15.35 -3.56 6.20
N GLY A 185 16.09 -2.53 6.54
CA GLY A 185 17.10 -1.93 5.66
C GLY A 185 17.26 -0.42 5.87
N PRO A 186 18.13 0.22 5.07
CA PRO A 186 18.33 1.67 5.13
C PRO A 186 17.01 2.43 4.95
N TRP A 187 16.84 3.50 5.69
CA TRP A 187 15.60 4.30 5.68
C TRP A 187 14.37 3.56 6.25
N GLY A 188 14.56 2.49 7.02
CA GLY A 188 13.49 1.76 7.69
C GLY A 188 12.65 2.66 8.62
N ARG A 189 11.48 2.15 9.04
CA ARG A 189 10.66 2.83 10.05
C ARG A 189 11.30 2.69 11.43
N PRO A 190 11.30 3.74 12.27
CA PRO A 190 11.96 3.70 13.57
C PRO A 190 11.23 2.81 14.61
N ASP A 191 9.93 2.53 14.38
CA ASP A 191 9.06 1.73 15.25
C ASP A 191 9.06 0.23 14.93
N MET A 192 9.86 -0.21 13.97
CA MET A 192 10.02 -1.63 13.65
C MET A 192 10.99 -2.29 14.60
N ALA A 193 10.61 -3.46 15.12
CA ALA A 193 11.56 -4.33 15.84
C ALA A 193 12.66 -4.79 14.86
N LEU A 194 13.90 -4.69 15.31
CA LEU A 194 15.07 -5.25 14.65
C LEU A 194 15.24 -6.71 15.07
#